data_26571b51e18cdbfe0f349d034a3f8052
#
_entry.id   26571b51e18cdbfe0f349d034a3f8052
#
_cell.length_a   1.000
_cell.length_b   1.000
_cell.length_c   1.000
_cell.angle_alpha   90.00
_cell.angle_beta   90.00
_cell.angle_gamma   90.00
#
_symmetry.space_group_name_H-M   'P 1'
#
loop_
_entity.id
_entity.type
_entity.pdbx_description
1 polymer ?
#
loop_
_entity_poly.entity_id
_entity_poly.type
_entity_poly.pdbx_seq_one_letter_code
_entity_poly.pdbx_strand_id
1 'polypeptide(L)'
;MFTAMGVSVNALPGGEIIPAMDRGLLDAAEFNNASSDRLLGFPDVSKVCMLQSFHQNAEQFEILFNGTKYNAMPAKLRSILDYAVEASSADMSWKAVDRYSASYEEMQAKQGVKFYKTPDSVLRNQLKVFDEVVAKKSAENPLFKKIVDSQRAFAKRAVKWELDTVVNRRMAYDHYFAPAKPAPKKG
;
A
#
# COMPACT_ATOMS: atom_id res chain seq x y z
N MET A 1 -2.21 1.59 -15.09
CA MET A 1 -3.18 0.54 -14.76
C MET A 1 -4.60 1.08 -14.75
N PHE A 2 -5.00 2.01 -13.91
CA PHE A 2 -6.38 2.53 -13.83
C PHE A 2 -6.91 3.11 -15.14
N THR A 3 -6.10 3.86 -15.90
CA THR A 3 -6.48 4.32 -17.25
C THR A 3 -6.83 3.15 -18.18
N ALA A 4 -6.07 2.05 -18.11
CA ALA A 4 -6.36 0.84 -18.87
C ALA A 4 -7.59 0.07 -18.37
N MET A 5 -8.06 0.35 -17.16
CA MET A 5 -9.35 -0.12 -16.62
C MET A 5 -10.53 0.78 -17.04
N GLY A 6 -10.30 1.81 -17.82
CA GLY A 6 -11.34 2.77 -18.27
C GLY A 6 -11.61 3.92 -17.30
N VAL A 7 -10.76 4.11 -16.28
CA VAL A 7 -10.88 5.22 -15.32
C VAL A 7 -10.23 6.48 -15.89
N SER A 8 -10.90 7.63 -15.76
CA SER A 8 -10.28 8.94 -16.01
C SER A 8 -9.32 9.26 -14.86
N VAL A 9 -8.03 9.29 -15.15
CA VAL A 9 -6.99 9.45 -14.14
C VAL A 9 -6.28 10.79 -14.28
N ASN A 10 -6.22 11.53 -13.17
CA ASN A 10 -5.45 12.76 -13.04
C ASN A 10 -4.39 12.58 -11.95
N ALA A 11 -3.13 12.86 -12.28
CA ALA A 11 -2.06 12.89 -11.29
C ALA A 11 -1.96 14.31 -10.70
N LEU A 12 -2.13 14.43 -9.39
CA LEU A 12 -2.04 15.68 -8.67
C LEU A 12 -0.97 15.59 -7.57
N PRO A 13 -0.31 16.70 -7.23
CA PRO A 13 0.45 16.79 -5.99
C PRO A 13 -0.43 16.50 -4.77
N GLY A 14 0.11 15.81 -3.75
CA GLY A 14 -0.68 15.40 -2.58
C GLY A 14 -1.48 16.54 -1.94
N GLY A 15 -0.88 17.73 -1.80
CA GLY A 15 -1.56 18.90 -1.23
C GLY A 15 -2.73 19.45 -2.05
N GLU A 16 -2.89 19.03 -3.31
CA GLU A 16 -3.97 19.46 -4.19
C GLU A 16 -5.15 18.47 -4.23
N ILE A 17 -4.96 17.26 -3.73
CA ILE A 17 -5.97 16.19 -3.79
C ILE A 17 -7.20 16.57 -2.98
N ILE A 18 -7.02 16.94 -1.71
CA ILE A 18 -8.17 17.27 -0.83
C ILE A 18 -8.97 18.47 -1.36
N PRO A 19 -8.35 19.61 -1.75
CA PRO A 19 -9.08 20.70 -2.38
C PRO A 19 -9.81 20.32 -3.69
N ALA A 20 -9.27 19.38 -4.46
CA ALA A 20 -9.91 18.90 -5.68
C ALA A 20 -11.13 18.01 -5.39
N MET A 21 -11.04 17.14 -4.38
CA MET A 21 -12.18 16.33 -3.92
C MET A 21 -13.27 17.19 -3.30
N ASP A 22 -12.92 18.13 -2.45
CA ASP A 22 -13.87 19.04 -1.79
C ASP A 22 -14.68 19.86 -2.80
N ARG A 23 -14.06 20.27 -3.91
CA ARG A 23 -14.73 20.99 -5.01
C ARG A 23 -15.47 20.09 -6.00
N GLY A 24 -15.46 18.78 -5.81
CA GLY A 24 -16.08 17.83 -6.72
C GLY A 24 -15.38 17.69 -8.08
N LEU A 25 -14.09 18.05 -8.18
CA LEU A 25 -13.29 17.84 -9.39
C LEU A 25 -12.77 16.40 -9.51
N LEU A 26 -12.75 15.67 -8.39
CA LEU A 26 -12.40 14.25 -8.31
C LEU A 26 -13.52 13.50 -7.59
N ASP A 27 -13.96 12.39 -8.16
CA ASP A 27 -14.94 11.47 -7.55
C ASP A 27 -14.29 10.54 -6.51
N ALA A 28 -13.01 10.25 -6.67
CA ALA A 28 -12.22 9.41 -5.79
C ALA A 28 -10.74 9.78 -5.90
N ALA A 29 -9.96 9.43 -4.89
CA ALA A 29 -8.52 9.62 -4.93
C ALA A 29 -7.79 8.49 -4.18
N GLU A 30 -6.55 8.32 -4.51
CA GLU A 30 -5.58 7.44 -3.85
C GLU A 30 -4.41 8.29 -3.42
N PHE A 31 -3.83 7.98 -2.25
CA PHE A 31 -2.66 8.70 -1.79
C PHE A 31 -1.61 7.75 -1.21
N ASN A 32 -1.81 7.17 0.00
CA ASN A 32 -0.72 6.40 0.60
C ASN A 32 -1.19 5.31 1.58
N ASN A 33 -1.40 5.66 2.85
CA ASN A 33 -1.75 4.75 3.93
C ASN A 33 -2.66 5.44 4.94
N ALA A 34 -3.28 4.67 5.84
CA ALA A 34 -4.26 5.17 6.80
C ALA A 34 -3.77 6.38 7.62
N SER A 35 -2.49 6.41 8.02
CA SER A 35 -1.94 7.53 8.80
C SER A 35 -1.73 8.77 7.95
N SER A 36 -1.13 8.62 6.78
CA SER A 36 -0.89 9.73 5.84
C SER A 36 -2.20 10.29 5.30
N ASP A 37 -3.15 9.44 4.93
CA ASP A 37 -4.46 9.80 4.43
C ASP A 37 -5.25 10.59 5.49
N ARG A 38 -5.22 10.13 6.74
CA ARG A 38 -5.83 10.83 7.86
C ARG A 38 -5.21 12.21 8.08
N LEU A 39 -3.89 12.30 8.07
CA LEU A 39 -3.16 13.57 8.27
C LEU A 39 -3.35 14.55 7.11
N LEU A 40 -3.53 14.05 5.88
CA LEU A 40 -3.80 14.89 4.72
C LEU A 40 -5.23 15.47 4.73
N GLY A 41 -6.17 14.86 5.48
CA GLY A 41 -7.54 15.33 5.61
C GLY A 41 -8.57 14.54 4.77
N PHE A 42 -8.24 13.34 4.28
CA PHE A 42 -9.20 12.50 3.55
C PHE A 42 -10.51 12.26 4.30
N PRO A 43 -10.51 12.02 5.63
CA PRO A 43 -11.75 11.86 6.37
C PRO A 43 -12.71 13.05 6.31
N ASP A 44 -12.23 14.25 5.99
CA ASP A 44 -13.07 15.44 5.91
C ASP A 44 -13.86 15.49 4.60
N VAL A 45 -13.29 14.95 3.52
CA VAL A 45 -13.88 14.98 2.16
C VAL A 45 -14.46 13.64 1.71
N SER A 46 -14.10 12.51 2.35
CA SER A 46 -14.67 11.19 2.05
C SER A 46 -14.90 10.36 3.31
N LYS A 47 -16.06 9.74 3.39
CA LYS A 47 -16.41 8.78 4.46
C LYS A 47 -16.34 7.32 4.00
N VAL A 48 -15.85 7.07 2.80
CA VAL A 48 -15.71 5.73 2.21
C VAL A 48 -14.24 5.48 1.90
N CYS A 49 -13.72 4.35 2.35
CA CYS A 49 -12.35 3.93 2.07
C CYS A 49 -12.27 2.44 1.73
N MET A 50 -11.43 2.09 0.76
CA MET A 50 -11.09 0.72 0.37
C MET A 50 -9.57 0.58 0.36
N LEU A 51 -9.00 -0.15 1.32
CA LEU A 51 -7.55 -0.27 1.48
C LEU A 51 -6.91 -1.40 0.63
N GLN A 52 -7.71 -2.29 0.06
CA GLN A 52 -7.19 -3.44 -0.68
C GLN A 52 -7.06 -3.14 -2.16
N SER A 53 -5.85 -3.26 -2.69
CA SER A 53 -5.58 -3.10 -4.12
C SER A 53 -4.30 -3.83 -4.51
N PHE A 54 -4.21 -4.29 -5.76
CA PHE A 54 -2.99 -4.87 -6.32
C PHE A 54 -2.10 -3.83 -7.02
N HIS A 55 -2.55 -2.59 -7.15
CA HIS A 55 -1.75 -1.58 -7.87
C HIS A 55 -0.53 -1.12 -7.07
N GLN A 56 -0.65 -1.06 -5.75
CA GLN A 56 0.41 -0.60 -4.83
C GLN A 56 0.16 -1.18 -3.44
N ASN A 57 0.33 -2.48 -3.31
CA ASN A 57 0.11 -3.19 -2.04
C ASN A 57 1.35 -3.22 -1.12
N ALA A 58 2.46 -2.67 -1.59
CA ALA A 58 3.68 -2.46 -0.81
C ALA A 58 4.29 -1.11 -1.21
N GLU A 59 4.69 -0.34 -0.23
CA GLU A 59 5.40 0.91 -0.41
C GLU A 59 6.88 0.76 -0.11
N GLN A 60 7.67 1.51 -0.87
CA GLN A 60 9.10 1.66 -0.63
C GLN A 60 9.41 3.15 -0.52
N PHE A 61 9.95 3.55 0.61
CA PHE A 61 10.46 4.90 0.80
C PHE A 61 11.97 4.93 0.54
N GLU A 62 12.43 6.02 -0.04
CA GLU A 62 13.83 6.18 -0.41
C GLU A 62 14.47 7.29 0.42
N ILE A 63 15.72 7.06 0.85
CA ILE A 63 16.59 8.09 1.42
C ILE A 63 17.64 8.43 0.38
N LEU A 64 17.54 9.61 -0.22
CA LEU A 64 18.40 10.04 -1.31
C LEU A 64 19.54 10.92 -0.81
N PHE A 65 20.75 10.58 -1.19
CA PHE A 65 21.95 11.38 -0.94
C PHE A 65 22.48 11.96 -2.25
N ASN A 66 23.01 13.18 -2.20
CA ASN A 66 23.80 13.71 -3.31
C ASN A 66 25.09 12.89 -3.47
N GLY A 67 25.22 12.18 -4.58
CA GLY A 67 26.33 11.23 -4.82
C GLY A 67 27.72 11.84 -4.68
N THR A 68 27.92 13.06 -5.18
CA THR A 68 29.21 13.75 -5.08
C THR A 68 29.56 14.05 -3.62
N LYS A 69 28.61 14.55 -2.84
CA LYS A 69 28.83 14.85 -1.42
C LYS A 69 29.02 13.58 -0.60
N TYR A 70 28.21 12.55 -0.84
CA TYR A 70 28.34 11.26 -0.18
C TYR A 70 29.70 10.59 -0.43
N ASN A 71 30.17 10.57 -1.70
CA ASN A 71 31.45 9.98 -2.05
C ASN A 71 32.65 10.77 -1.51
N ALA A 72 32.51 12.08 -1.28
CA ALA A 72 33.53 12.92 -0.69
C ALA A 72 33.65 12.77 0.84
N MET A 73 32.68 12.12 1.49
CA MET A 73 32.73 11.93 2.94
C MET A 73 33.78 10.89 3.34
N PRO A 74 34.41 11.06 4.51
CA PRO A 74 35.22 10.00 5.12
C PRO A 74 34.47 8.69 5.26
N ALA A 75 35.13 7.55 5.06
CA ALA A 75 34.51 6.23 5.09
C ALA A 75 33.71 5.98 6.38
N LYS A 76 34.24 6.44 7.53
CA LYS A 76 33.53 6.34 8.83
C LYS A 76 32.16 7.02 8.81
N LEU A 77 32.05 8.20 8.23
CA LEU A 77 30.78 8.92 8.17
C LEU A 77 29.79 8.25 7.19
N ARG A 78 30.29 7.74 6.05
CA ARG A 78 29.46 6.95 5.13
C ARG A 78 28.88 5.73 5.82
N SER A 79 29.71 4.96 6.52
CA SER A 79 29.22 3.78 7.25
C SER A 79 28.16 4.15 8.31
N ILE A 80 28.31 5.27 9.02
CA ILE A 80 27.28 5.73 9.95
C ILE A 80 25.96 5.99 9.25
N LEU A 81 26.00 6.68 8.09
CA LEU A 81 24.80 6.94 7.30
C LEU A 81 24.15 5.64 6.77
N ASP A 82 24.95 4.71 6.24
CA ASP A 82 24.46 3.44 5.72
C ASP A 82 23.72 2.63 6.80
N TYR A 83 24.34 2.47 7.98
CA TYR A 83 23.70 1.79 9.10
C TYR A 83 22.51 2.56 9.69
N ALA A 84 22.51 3.88 9.66
CA ALA A 84 21.36 4.69 10.08
C ALA A 84 20.17 4.47 9.13
N VAL A 85 20.41 4.35 7.83
CA VAL A 85 19.36 4.02 6.85
C VAL A 85 18.77 2.64 7.10
N GLU A 86 19.60 1.62 7.34
CA GLU A 86 19.14 0.27 7.66
C GLU A 86 18.33 0.24 8.97
N ALA A 87 18.83 0.89 10.01
CA ALA A 87 18.15 0.98 11.30
C ALA A 87 16.80 1.69 11.18
N SER A 88 16.74 2.81 10.46
CA SER A 88 15.52 3.58 10.23
C SER A 88 14.51 2.78 9.40
N SER A 89 14.96 2.01 8.42
CA SER A 89 14.10 1.16 7.59
C SER A 89 13.44 0.05 8.40
N ALA A 90 14.20 -0.60 9.28
CA ALA A 90 13.69 -1.62 10.19
C ALA A 90 12.69 -1.03 11.20
N ASP A 91 13.05 0.07 11.86
CA ASP A 91 12.20 0.77 12.84
C ASP A 91 10.89 1.24 12.21
N MET A 92 10.95 1.83 11.01
CA MET A 92 9.77 2.26 10.29
C MET A 92 8.81 1.10 9.95
N SER A 93 9.33 -0.06 9.55
CA SER A 93 8.51 -1.23 9.21
C SER A 93 7.67 -1.72 10.39
N TRP A 94 8.24 -1.73 11.60
CA TRP A 94 7.51 -2.08 12.82
C TRP A 94 6.52 -1.00 13.25
N LYS A 95 6.95 0.25 13.26
CA LYS A 95 6.10 1.39 13.63
C LYS A 95 4.93 1.61 12.67
N ALA A 96 5.10 1.26 11.40
CA ALA A 96 4.02 1.37 10.43
C ALA A 96 2.82 0.49 10.80
N VAL A 97 3.04 -0.74 11.25
CA VAL A 97 1.95 -1.66 11.68
C VAL A 97 1.16 -1.04 12.84
N ASP A 98 1.85 -0.53 13.86
CA ASP A 98 1.21 0.10 15.02
C ASP A 98 0.45 1.37 14.63
N ARG A 99 1.13 2.31 13.95
CA ARG A 99 0.54 3.61 13.60
C ARG A 99 -0.62 3.51 12.62
N TYR A 100 -0.51 2.62 11.62
CA TYR A 100 -1.57 2.48 10.62
C TYR A 100 -2.80 1.82 11.24
N SER A 101 -2.63 0.84 12.12
CA SER A 101 -3.74 0.21 12.84
C SER A 101 -4.44 1.21 13.78
N ALA A 102 -3.70 2.01 14.54
CA ALA A 102 -4.27 3.06 15.39
C ALA A 102 -5.01 4.12 14.57
N SER A 103 -4.45 4.58 13.45
CA SER A 103 -5.11 5.54 12.57
C SER A 103 -6.38 4.95 11.93
N TYR A 104 -6.35 3.68 11.52
CA TYR A 104 -7.50 2.97 10.99
C TYR A 104 -8.67 2.92 12.01
N GLU A 105 -8.38 2.58 13.27
CA GLU A 105 -9.39 2.59 14.34
C GLU A 105 -9.92 4.00 14.61
N GLU A 106 -9.04 5.01 14.66
CA GLU A 106 -9.43 6.38 14.91
C GLU A 106 -10.33 6.95 13.80
N MET A 107 -10.01 6.69 12.54
CA MET A 107 -10.83 7.08 11.40
C MET A 107 -12.23 6.50 11.47
N GLN A 108 -12.38 5.26 11.93
CA GLN A 108 -13.69 4.63 12.14
C GLN A 108 -14.43 5.20 13.36
N ALA A 109 -13.76 5.25 14.51
CA ALA A 109 -14.41 5.56 15.77
C ALA A 109 -14.74 7.05 15.95
N LYS A 110 -13.85 7.95 15.42
CA LYS A 110 -13.96 9.39 15.65
C LYS A 110 -14.32 10.19 14.41
N GLN A 111 -13.94 9.72 13.23
CA GLN A 111 -14.11 10.47 11.98
C GLN A 111 -15.20 9.89 11.07
N GLY A 112 -15.84 8.80 11.46
CA GLY A 112 -16.99 8.21 10.79
C GLY A 112 -16.65 7.57 9.43
N VAL A 113 -15.39 7.25 9.17
CA VAL A 113 -14.98 6.60 7.92
C VAL A 113 -15.43 5.14 7.92
N LYS A 114 -16.05 4.72 6.82
CA LYS A 114 -16.47 3.35 6.60
C LYS A 114 -15.49 2.65 5.67
N PHE A 115 -14.84 1.61 6.18
CA PHE A 115 -13.91 0.80 5.40
C PHE A 115 -14.63 -0.38 4.79
N TYR A 116 -14.51 -0.51 3.49
CA TYR A 116 -15.07 -1.62 2.72
C TYR A 116 -13.97 -2.49 2.14
N LYS A 117 -14.24 -3.77 2.02
CA LYS A 117 -13.39 -4.65 1.22
C LYS A 117 -13.60 -4.31 -0.25
N THR A 118 -12.50 -4.20 -0.97
CA THR A 118 -12.56 -4.05 -2.42
C THR A 118 -13.20 -5.30 -3.03
N PRO A 119 -14.21 -5.15 -3.89
CA PRO A 119 -14.86 -6.30 -4.52
C PRO A 119 -13.89 -7.17 -5.31
N ASP A 120 -14.01 -8.48 -5.21
CA ASP A 120 -13.16 -9.44 -5.94
C ASP A 120 -13.16 -9.21 -7.46
N SER A 121 -14.26 -8.72 -8.02
CA SER A 121 -14.35 -8.39 -9.45
C SER A 121 -13.39 -7.26 -9.83
N VAL A 122 -13.23 -6.25 -8.98
CA VAL A 122 -12.27 -5.16 -9.17
C VAL A 122 -10.84 -5.69 -9.07
N LEU A 123 -10.55 -6.47 -8.02
CA LEU A 123 -9.21 -7.06 -7.83
C LEU A 123 -8.81 -7.98 -9.00
N ARG A 124 -9.72 -8.83 -9.49
CA ARG A 124 -9.46 -9.68 -10.67
C ARG A 124 -9.22 -8.85 -11.93
N ASN A 125 -9.96 -7.77 -12.14
CA ASN A 125 -9.75 -6.87 -13.26
C ASN A 125 -8.40 -6.15 -13.16
N GLN A 126 -7.98 -5.75 -11.95
CA GLN A 126 -6.64 -5.20 -11.73
C GLN A 126 -5.53 -6.17 -12.17
N LEU A 127 -5.62 -7.45 -11.79
CA LEU A 127 -4.64 -8.46 -12.19
C LEU A 127 -4.60 -8.65 -13.71
N LYS A 128 -5.77 -8.76 -14.36
CA LYS A 128 -5.86 -8.89 -15.81
C LYS A 128 -5.20 -7.70 -16.53
N VAL A 129 -5.59 -6.49 -16.14
CA VAL A 129 -5.07 -5.26 -16.76
C VAL A 129 -3.58 -5.05 -16.44
N PHE A 130 -3.13 -5.48 -15.26
CA PHE A 130 -1.70 -5.47 -14.92
C PHE A 130 -0.88 -6.33 -15.90
N ASP A 131 -1.35 -7.55 -16.22
CA ASP A 131 -0.67 -8.42 -17.18
C ASP A 131 -0.57 -7.77 -18.57
N GLU A 132 -1.64 -7.13 -19.04
CA GLU A 132 -1.67 -6.42 -20.33
C GLU A 132 -0.68 -5.24 -20.37
N VAL A 133 -0.68 -4.41 -19.31
CA VAL A 133 0.22 -3.27 -19.19
C VAL A 133 1.68 -3.70 -19.09
N VAL A 134 1.97 -4.73 -18.31
CA VAL A 134 3.33 -5.26 -18.15
C VAL A 134 3.83 -5.89 -19.43
N ALA A 135 3.00 -6.63 -20.15
CA ALA A 135 3.38 -7.20 -21.45
C ALA A 135 3.75 -6.08 -22.46
N LYS A 136 2.90 -5.05 -22.56
CA LYS A 136 3.15 -3.90 -23.42
C LYS A 136 4.46 -3.19 -23.05
N LYS A 137 4.63 -2.83 -21.78
CA LYS A 137 5.82 -2.10 -21.30
C LYS A 137 7.11 -2.92 -21.44
N SER A 138 7.03 -4.24 -21.26
CA SER A 138 8.16 -5.14 -21.46
C SER A 138 8.58 -5.25 -22.93
N ALA A 139 7.65 -5.15 -23.86
CA ALA A 139 7.95 -5.12 -25.28
C ALA A 139 8.62 -3.79 -25.71
N GLU A 140 8.22 -2.68 -25.07
CA GLU A 140 8.73 -1.33 -25.36
C GLU A 140 10.12 -1.08 -24.73
N ASN A 141 10.44 -1.71 -23.59
CA ASN A 141 11.63 -1.40 -22.80
C ASN A 141 12.33 -2.67 -22.26
N PRO A 142 13.50 -3.04 -22.81
CA PRO A 142 14.25 -4.22 -22.35
C PRO A 142 14.69 -4.18 -20.89
N LEU A 143 15.01 -2.99 -20.34
CA LEU A 143 15.38 -2.84 -18.94
C LEU A 143 14.18 -3.11 -18.05
N PHE A 144 13.01 -2.55 -18.38
CA PHE A 144 11.75 -2.84 -17.67
C PHE A 144 11.46 -4.34 -17.66
N LYS A 145 11.59 -5.01 -18.84
CA LYS A 145 11.43 -6.46 -18.93
C LYS A 145 12.37 -7.21 -17.99
N LYS A 146 13.65 -6.86 -17.98
CA LYS A 146 14.65 -7.49 -17.11
C LYS A 146 14.29 -7.33 -15.63
N ILE A 147 13.81 -6.16 -15.21
CA ILE A 147 13.37 -5.91 -13.83
C ILE A 147 12.16 -6.78 -13.49
N VAL A 148 11.15 -6.78 -14.34
CA VAL A 148 9.92 -7.58 -14.13
C VAL A 148 10.24 -9.08 -14.07
N ASP A 149 11.10 -9.59 -14.95
CA ASP A 149 11.49 -11.00 -14.93
C ASP A 149 12.20 -11.38 -13.63
N SER A 150 13.08 -10.50 -13.11
CA SER A 150 13.74 -10.67 -11.81
C SER A 150 12.74 -10.65 -10.65
N GLN A 151 11.83 -9.69 -10.64
CA GLN A 151 10.77 -9.60 -9.61
C GLN A 151 9.85 -10.83 -9.63
N ARG A 152 9.46 -11.30 -10.81
CA ARG A 152 8.63 -12.53 -10.95
C ARG A 152 9.35 -13.77 -10.42
N ALA A 153 10.62 -13.93 -10.73
CA ALA A 153 11.42 -15.06 -10.22
C ALA A 153 11.52 -15.02 -8.68
N PHE A 154 11.76 -13.85 -8.11
CA PHE A 154 11.78 -13.66 -6.66
C PHE A 154 10.40 -13.95 -6.04
N ALA A 155 9.34 -13.33 -6.55
CA ALA A 155 7.99 -13.45 -6.03
C ALA A 155 7.50 -14.91 -6.07
N LYS A 156 7.76 -15.63 -7.17
CA LYS A 156 7.41 -17.05 -7.30
C LYS A 156 7.97 -17.90 -6.15
N ARG A 157 9.17 -17.60 -5.70
CA ARG A 157 9.84 -18.30 -4.59
C ARG A 157 9.41 -17.77 -3.22
N ALA A 158 9.45 -16.45 -3.04
CA ALA A 158 9.25 -15.82 -1.74
C ALA A 158 7.78 -15.88 -1.29
N VAL A 159 6.84 -15.57 -2.21
CA VAL A 159 5.41 -15.64 -1.92
C VAL A 159 4.97 -17.08 -1.70
N LYS A 160 5.50 -18.05 -2.48
CA LYS A 160 5.21 -19.46 -2.23
C LYS A 160 5.66 -19.89 -0.83
N TRP A 161 6.86 -19.50 -0.41
CA TRP A 161 7.33 -19.73 0.95
C TRP A 161 6.37 -19.16 2.00
N GLU A 162 5.95 -17.92 1.83
CA GLU A 162 5.02 -17.27 2.76
C GLU A 162 3.66 -18.00 2.81
N LEU A 163 3.10 -18.34 1.67
CA LEU A 163 1.82 -19.06 1.59
C LEU A 163 1.88 -20.46 2.22
N ASP A 164 3.02 -21.15 2.12
CA ASP A 164 3.20 -22.50 2.63
C ASP A 164 3.55 -22.53 4.14
N THR A 165 4.11 -21.45 4.68
CA THR A 165 4.68 -21.43 6.04
C THR A 165 3.95 -20.52 7.02
N VAL A 166 3.28 -19.46 6.54
CA VAL A 166 2.56 -18.54 7.42
C VAL A 166 1.17 -19.08 7.72
N VAL A 167 0.86 -19.21 9.01
CA VAL A 167 -0.47 -19.63 9.46
C VAL A 167 -1.55 -18.60 9.10
N ASN A 168 -2.79 -19.06 8.96
CA ASN A 168 -3.93 -18.18 8.70
C ASN A 168 -4.18 -17.24 9.89
N ARG A 169 -3.66 -16.03 9.81
CA ARG A 169 -3.81 -14.99 10.85
C ARG A 169 -5.28 -14.64 11.11
N ARG A 170 -6.14 -14.75 10.11
CA ARG A 170 -7.56 -14.50 10.25
C ARG A 170 -8.22 -15.50 11.19
N MET A 171 -7.82 -16.76 11.12
CA MET A 171 -8.32 -17.80 12.04
C MET A 171 -8.03 -17.46 13.50
N ALA A 172 -6.79 -17.03 13.80
CA ALA A 172 -6.40 -16.63 15.15
C ALA A 172 -7.14 -15.37 15.62
N TYR A 173 -7.25 -14.37 14.75
CA TYR A 173 -7.98 -13.15 15.03
C TYR A 173 -9.45 -13.43 15.38
N ASP A 174 -10.13 -14.23 14.56
CA ASP A 174 -11.53 -14.56 14.77
C ASP A 174 -11.75 -15.40 16.05
N HIS A 175 -10.76 -16.23 16.39
CA HIS A 175 -10.81 -17.03 17.64
C HIS A 175 -10.82 -16.14 18.89
N TYR A 176 -10.02 -15.08 18.91
CA TYR A 176 -9.88 -14.23 20.10
C TYR A 176 -10.82 -13.03 20.14
N PHE A 177 -11.19 -12.49 18.99
CA PHE A 177 -11.81 -11.17 18.90
C PHE A 177 -13.14 -11.12 18.17
N ALA A 178 -13.53 -12.17 17.42
CA ALA A 178 -14.85 -12.19 16.81
C ALA A 178 -15.93 -12.35 17.90
N PRO A 179 -17.09 -11.67 17.77
CA PRO A 179 -18.19 -11.86 18.68
C PRO A 179 -18.62 -13.34 18.69
N ALA A 180 -18.92 -13.87 19.88
CA ALA A 180 -19.39 -15.25 20.04
C ALA A 180 -20.60 -15.49 19.11
N LYS A 181 -20.56 -16.55 18.32
CA LYS A 181 -21.73 -16.94 17.52
C LYS A 181 -22.91 -17.19 18.49
N PRO A 182 -24.10 -16.65 18.22
CA PRO A 182 -25.27 -16.97 19.01
C PRO A 182 -25.46 -18.48 19.03
N ALA A 183 -25.74 -19.03 20.22
CA ALA A 183 -26.01 -20.44 20.41
C ALA A 183 -27.13 -20.87 19.44
N PRO A 184 -27.05 -22.05 18.79
CA PRO A 184 -28.14 -22.54 17.98
C PRO A 184 -29.44 -22.57 18.80
N LYS A 185 -30.48 -21.93 18.30
CA LYS A 185 -31.81 -22.02 18.94
C LYS A 185 -32.15 -23.50 18.99
N LYS A 186 -32.30 -24.01 20.23
CA LYS A 186 -32.86 -25.33 20.42
C LYS A 186 -34.28 -25.28 19.87
N GLY A 187 -34.53 -25.96 18.75
CA GLY A 187 -35.84 -26.22 18.21
C GLY A 187 -36.60 -27.25 19.05
#